data_885753a88476cd0512a625d2a18edc94
#
_entry.id   885753a88476cd0512a625d2a18edc94
#
_cell.length_a   1.000
_cell.length_b   1.000
_cell.length_c   1.000
_cell.angle_alpha   90.00
_cell.angle_beta   90.00
_cell.angle_gamma   90.00
#
_symmetry.space_group_name_H-M   'P 1'
#
loop_
_entity.id
_entity.type
_entity.pdbx_description
1 polymer ?
#
loop_
_entity_poly.entity_id
_entity_poly.type
_entity_poly.pdbx_seq_one_letter_code
_entity_poly.pdbx_strand_id
1 'polypeptide(L)'
;MRVAVLTTDNREQFGHRDLDQPYFGTAPDGLFQGFSELADEVEVHVISCARETMPAPAKLAENIHFHQPIVPHSGWGRTAFLGCALAVRKLLKELDPDIVHGQGTERDCSMNAVLSGFPNVLTIHGNMRVHAARPEQKGNHYYKLAAALEWFCLKRTDGVVAISTYTRRLVDGLAKRSWLLPNAADRRFFGIQLTPTVIPRILFVGSIDERKNPLGLLKACEPMLKQGLCTLAMAGNFHARSSYGSDVMEAVRNTPGVEMLGLLDRGRLAAEFAASSFLVLPTFEDNCPMVVLEAMAAGLPVAASAVGGVPDLIDHGSDGLLFDPHLPETIAAAALQLATDAALRSAMGANALKKARERFHPRIIAMRHLEIYREVLRK
;
A
#
# COMPACT_ATOMS: atom_id res chain seq x y z
N MET A 1 -6.69 25.64 -0.50
CA MET A 1 -6.35 24.96 -1.77
C MET A 1 -7.43 23.94 -2.09
N ARG A 2 -7.92 23.89 -3.34
CA ARG A 2 -8.89 22.86 -3.77
C ARG A 2 -8.17 21.80 -4.60
N VAL A 3 -8.25 20.54 -4.17
CA VAL A 3 -7.54 19.41 -4.77
C VAL A 3 -8.54 18.36 -5.25
N ALA A 4 -8.46 17.95 -6.50
CA ALA A 4 -9.19 16.78 -6.99
C ALA A 4 -8.29 15.52 -6.91
N VAL A 5 -8.66 14.54 -6.11
CA VAL A 5 -7.95 13.26 -6.00
C VAL A 5 -8.70 12.18 -6.73
N LEU A 6 -8.08 11.64 -7.78
CA LEU A 6 -8.64 10.58 -8.61
C LEU A 6 -8.16 9.24 -8.07
N THR A 7 -9.08 8.40 -7.61
CA THR A 7 -8.76 7.08 -7.05
C THR A 7 -9.83 6.06 -7.40
N THR A 8 -9.55 4.79 -7.16
CA THR A 8 -10.49 3.71 -7.45
C THR A 8 -11.29 3.34 -6.21
N ASP A 9 -12.61 3.39 -6.32
CA ASP A 9 -13.51 2.72 -5.39
C ASP A 9 -13.56 1.22 -5.74
N ASN A 10 -13.04 0.40 -4.86
CA ASN A 10 -12.86 -1.02 -5.10
C ASN A 10 -14.10 -1.87 -4.77
N ARG A 11 -15.22 -1.28 -4.34
CA ARG A 11 -16.45 -2.03 -4.00
C ARG A 11 -16.95 -2.89 -5.16
N GLU A 12 -16.92 -2.36 -6.38
CA GLU A 12 -17.31 -3.12 -7.57
C GLU A 12 -16.38 -4.32 -7.81
N GLN A 13 -15.07 -4.14 -7.61
CA GLN A 13 -14.07 -5.17 -7.86
C GLN A 13 -14.12 -6.31 -6.83
N PHE A 14 -14.43 -6.00 -5.57
CA PHE A 14 -14.48 -6.99 -4.49
C PHE A 14 -15.89 -7.48 -4.16
N GLY A 15 -16.91 -7.05 -4.93
CA GLY A 15 -18.29 -7.48 -4.72
C GLY A 15 -18.99 -6.88 -3.50
N HIS A 16 -18.48 -5.76 -2.98
CA HIS A 16 -18.99 -5.05 -1.80
C HIS A 16 -19.90 -3.87 -2.18
N ARG A 17 -20.77 -4.04 -3.17
CA ARG A 17 -21.61 -2.95 -3.72
C ARG A 17 -22.65 -2.43 -2.74
N ASP A 18 -22.98 -3.22 -1.74
CA ASP A 18 -23.94 -2.96 -0.67
C ASP A 18 -23.38 -2.06 0.46
N LEU A 19 -22.07 -1.83 0.48
CA LEU A 19 -21.49 -0.93 1.47
C LEU A 19 -21.90 0.52 1.23
N ASP A 20 -22.30 1.22 2.29
CA ASP A 20 -22.70 2.63 2.27
C ASP A 20 -21.52 3.60 2.16
N GLN A 21 -20.28 3.10 2.27
CA GLN A 21 -19.06 3.88 2.17
C GLN A 21 -18.20 3.40 1.01
N PRO A 22 -17.54 4.30 0.26
CA PRO A 22 -16.54 3.91 -0.72
C PRO A 22 -15.42 3.08 -0.06
N TYR A 23 -14.92 2.09 -0.78
CA TYR A 23 -13.82 1.24 -0.34
C TYR A 23 -12.57 1.50 -1.17
N PHE A 24 -11.67 2.29 -0.64
CA PHE A 24 -10.40 2.62 -1.30
C PHE A 24 -9.30 1.61 -0.91
N GLY A 25 -8.14 1.71 -1.55
CA GLY A 25 -6.95 1.01 -1.09
C GLY A 25 -6.35 1.68 0.16
N THR A 26 -5.55 0.92 0.92
CA THR A 26 -4.98 1.40 2.19
C THR A 26 -4.13 2.67 2.06
N ALA A 27 -3.43 2.85 0.93
CA ALA A 27 -2.61 4.02 0.71
C ALA A 27 -3.44 5.31 0.48
N PRO A 28 -4.48 5.34 -0.41
CA PRO A 28 -5.39 6.47 -0.51
C PRO A 28 -6.13 6.76 0.80
N ASP A 29 -6.59 5.74 1.53
CA ASP A 29 -7.27 5.94 2.81
C ASP A 29 -6.38 6.65 3.83
N GLY A 30 -5.11 6.25 3.96
CA GLY A 30 -4.15 6.92 4.82
C GLY A 30 -3.93 8.40 4.44
N LEU A 31 -3.89 8.69 3.14
CA LEU A 31 -3.78 10.08 2.65
C LEU A 31 -5.03 10.89 2.98
N PHE A 32 -6.24 10.32 2.82
CA PHE A 32 -7.49 11.01 3.17
C PHE A 32 -7.62 11.26 4.67
N GLN A 33 -7.17 10.32 5.51
CA GLN A 33 -7.06 10.55 6.96
C GLN A 33 -6.18 11.77 7.25
N GLY A 34 -5.06 11.93 6.54
CA GLY A 34 -4.18 13.09 6.70
C GLY A 34 -4.82 14.39 6.22
N PHE A 35 -5.48 14.39 5.07
CA PHE A 35 -6.18 15.57 4.57
C PHE A 35 -7.36 15.98 5.47
N SER A 36 -8.05 15.04 6.10
CA SER A 36 -9.13 15.37 7.04
C SER A 36 -8.65 16.15 8.28
N GLU A 37 -7.38 16.05 8.64
CA GLU A 37 -6.75 16.81 9.72
C GLU A 37 -6.28 18.22 9.29
N LEU A 38 -6.46 18.59 8.01
CA LEU A 38 -6.01 19.84 7.40
C LEU A 38 -7.19 20.61 6.80
N ALA A 39 -8.36 20.59 7.44
CA ALA A 39 -9.59 21.18 6.93
C ALA A 39 -9.47 22.68 6.62
N ASP A 40 -8.69 23.41 7.40
CA ASP A 40 -8.45 24.84 7.19
C ASP A 40 -7.52 25.14 6.00
N GLU A 41 -6.76 24.15 5.51
CA GLU A 41 -5.73 24.33 4.47
C GLU A 41 -6.16 23.79 3.10
N VAL A 42 -6.99 22.74 3.08
CA VAL A 42 -7.34 22.02 1.85
C VAL A 42 -8.78 21.56 1.82
N GLU A 43 -9.44 21.79 0.69
CA GLU A 43 -10.71 21.17 0.29
C GLU A 43 -10.39 20.07 -0.73
N VAL A 44 -10.83 18.84 -0.47
CA VAL A 44 -10.53 17.67 -1.30
C VAL A 44 -11.79 17.15 -1.97
N HIS A 45 -11.72 16.96 -3.28
CA HIS A 45 -12.74 16.29 -4.07
C HIS A 45 -12.22 14.92 -4.53
N VAL A 46 -12.65 13.87 -3.85
CA VAL A 46 -12.33 12.48 -4.22
C VAL A 46 -13.24 12.07 -5.36
N ILE A 47 -12.68 11.66 -6.48
CA ILE A 47 -13.42 11.28 -7.68
C ILE A 47 -13.07 9.85 -8.06
N SER A 48 -14.08 8.99 -8.17
CA SER A 48 -13.95 7.61 -8.63
C SER A 48 -14.99 7.28 -9.69
N CYS A 49 -14.54 6.95 -10.90
CA CYS A 49 -15.43 6.48 -11.95
C CYS A 49 -16.03 5.12 -11.58
N ALA A 50 -17.34 4.94 -11.86
CA ALA A 50 -18.03 3.69 -11.66
C ALA A 50 -18.87 3.33 -12.91
N ARG A 51 -19.25 2.06 -13.04
CA ARG A 51 -20.14 1.61 -14.12
C ARG A 51 -21.61 1.74 -13.76
N GLU A 52 -21.89 1.72 -12.47
CA GLU A 52 -23.22 1.85 -11.88
C GLU A 52 -23.15 2.68 -10.60
N THR A 53 -24.27 3.26 -10.21
CA THR A 53 -24.37 4.03 -8.97
C THR A 53 -24.32 3.08 -7.77
N MET A 54 -23.46 3.41 -6.81
CA MET A 54 -23.37 2.73 -5.52
C MET A 54 -23.67 3.73 -4.40
N PRO A 55 -24.32 3.29 -3.29
CA PRO A 55 -24.55 4.17 -2.15
C PRO A 55 -23.25 4.80 -1.65
N ALA A 56 -23.25 6.10 -1.42
CA ALA A 56 -22.10 6.79 -0.85
C ALA A 56 -22.52 8.15 -0.27
N PRO A 57 -21.92 8.61 0.83
CA PRO A 57 -22.15 9.94 1.33
C PRO A 57 -21.52 10.97 0.39
N ALA A 58 -22.11 12.15 0.31
CA ALA A 58 -21.54 13.26 -0.45
C ALA A 58 -20.24 13.79 0.16
N LYS A 59 -20.04 13.59 1.46
CA LYS A 59 -18.83 13.93 2.20
C LYS A 59 -18.27 12.73 2.95
N LEU A 60 -16.96 12.53 2.85
CA LEU A 60 -16.22 11.53 3.61
C LEU A 60 -15.63 12.10 4.91
N ALA A 61 -15.41 13.44 4.92
CA ALA A 61 -15.02 14.22 6.08
C ALA A 61 -15.49 15.67 5.86
N GLU A 62 -15.27 16.56 6.84
CA GLU A 62 -15.69 17.96 6.78
C GLU A 62 -15.24 18.65 5.50
N ASN A 63 -13.99 18.45 5.11
CA ASN A 63 -13.33 19.04 3.94
C ASN A 63 -13.11 18.07 2.79
N ILE A 64 -13.67 16.84 2.84
CA ILE A 64 -13.49 15.80 1.80
C ILE A 64 -14.84 15.45 1.21
N HIS A 65 -15.04 15.81 -0.06
CA HIS A 65 -16.22 15.51 -0.86
C HIS A 65 -15.99 14.28 -1.73
N PHE A 66 -17.04 13.48 -1.98
CA PHE A 66 -16.98 12.30 -2.83
C PHE A 66 -17.86 12.45 -4.07
N HIS A 67 -17.31 12.08 -5.22
CA HIS A 67 -17.98 12.14 -6.51
C HIS A 67 -17.82 10.81 -7.26
N GLN A 68 -18.91 10.33 -7.84
CA GLN A 68 -18.93 9.06 -8.57
C GLN A 68 -19.50 9.26 -9.99
N PRO A 69 -18.68 9.73 -10.95
CA PRO A 69 -19.11 9.80 -12.35
C PRO A 69 -19.43 8.41 -12.90
N ILE A 70 -20.63 8.25 -13.48
CA ILE A 70 -21.05 6.98 -14.07
C ILE A 70 -20.62 6.95 -15.52
N VAL A 71 -19.86 5.90 -15.89
CA VAL A 71 -19.26 5.73 -17.21
C VAL A 71 -19.69 4.39 -17.81
N PRO A 72 -20.33 4.37 -18.97
CA PRO A 72 -20.73 3.14 -19.66
C PRO A 72 -19.53 2.22 -19.94
N HIS A 73 -19.76 0.92 -20.01
CA HIS A 73 -18.71 -0.10 -20.23
C HIS A 73 -17.79 0.19 -21.44
N SER A 74 -18.32 0.81 -22.49
CA SER A 74 -17.55 1.21 -23.68
C SER A 74 -16.50 2.30 -23.39
N GLY A 75 -16.65 3.07 -22.29
CA GLY A 75 -15.76 4.17 -21.91
C GLY A 75 -14.53 3.76 -21.12
N TRP A 76 -14.34 2.46 -20.85
CA TRP A 76 -13.27 1.92 -20.01
C TRP A 76 -12.07 1.40 -20.82
N GLY A 77 -11.45 0.33 -20.41
CA GLY A 77 -10.19 -0.19 -20.95
C GLY A 77 -10.14 -0.38 -22.48
N ARG A 78 -11.27 -0.72 -23.12
CA ARG A 78 -11.37 -0.85 -24.60
C ARG A 78 -11.10 0.45 -25.35
N THR A 79 -11.36 1.60 -24.72
CA THR A 79 -11.10 2.94 -25.25
C THR A 79 -9.96 3.64 -24.53
N ALA A 80 -9.04 2.88 -23.91
CA ALA A 80 -7.95 3.42 -23.11
C ALA A 80 -8.42 4.43 -22.06
N PHE A 81 -9.59 4.17 -21.44
CA PHE A 81 -10.24 4.99 -20.41
C PHE A 81 -10.68 6.39 -20.87
N LEU A 82 -10.81 6.64 -22.16
CA LEU A 82 -11.23 7.96 -22.65
C LEU A 82 -12.62 8.37 -22.17
N GLY A 83 -13.55 7.42 -22.00
CA GLY A 83 -14.88 7.72 -21.44
C GLY A 83 -14.79 8.23 -20.00
N CYS A 84 -13.92 7.60 -19.18
CA CYS A 84 -13.65 8.06 -17.82
C CYS A 84 -13.04 9.47 -17.84
N ALA A 85 -12.04 9.69 -18.70
CA ALA A 85 -11.37 10.99 -18.81
C ALA A 85 -12.33 12.12 -19.22
N LEU A 86 -13.26 11.86 -20.13
CA LEU A 86 -14.28 12.85 -20.54
C LEU A 86 -15.26 13.16 -19.41
N ALA A 87 -15.76 12.13 -18.70
CA ALA A 87 -16.66 12.30 -17.58
C ALA A 87 -16.00 13.08 -16.42
N VAL A 88 -14.78 12.71 -16.06
CA VAL A 88 -14.00 13.40 -15.02
C VAL A 88 -13.69 14.84 -15.44
N ARG A 89 -13.27 15.08 -16.69
CA ARG A 89 -12.98 16.43 -17.19
C ARG A 89 -14.21 17.36 -17.14
N LYS A 90 -15.41 16.81 -17.42
CA LYS A 90 -16.65 17.58 -17.28
C LYS A 90 -16.88 18.00 -15.83
N LEU A 91 -16.76 17.07 -14.90
CA LEU A 91 -16.92 17.34 -13.47
C LEU A 91 -15.86 18.32 -12.95
N LEU A 92 -14.59 18.17 -13.37
CA LEU A 92 -13.51 19.05 -12.95
C LEU A 92 -13.71 20.52 -13.41
N LYS A 93 -14.36 20.75 -14.54
CA LYS A 93 -14.71 22.12 -14.98
C LYS A 93 -15.73 22.79 -14.06
N GLU A 94 -16.59 22.02 -13.41
CA GLU A 94 -17.61 22.50 -12.47
C GLU A 94 -16.98 22.72 -11.08
N LEU A 95 -16.02 21.85 -10.68
CA LEU A 95 -15.34 21.91 -9.40
C LEU A 95 -14.21 22.95 -9.37
N ASP A 96 -13.62 23.25 -10.51
CA ASP A 96 -12.49 24.20 -10.70
C ASP A 96 -11.36 24.00 -9.67
N PRO A 97 -10.70 22.81 -9.62
CA PRO A 97 -9.63 22.56 -8.66
C PRO A 97 -8.33 23.28 -9.06
N ASP A 98 -7.53 23.64 -8.07
CA ASP A 98 -6.17 24.17 -8.29
C ASP A 98 -5.26 23.10 -8.94
N ILE A 99 -5.42 21.83 -8.53
CA ILE A 99 -4.58 20.71 -8.98
C ILE A 99 -5.37 19.39 -8.96
N VAL A 100 -4.98 18.48 -9.86
CA VAL A 100 -5.52 17.14 -9.97
C VAL A 100 -4.45 16.11 -9.59
N HIS A 101 -4.75 15.20 -8.68
CA HIS A 101 -3.85 14.15 -8.23
C HIS A 101 -4.38 12.76 -8.60
N GLY A 102 -3.72 12.05 -9.52
CA GLY A 102 -4.07 10.69 -9.90
C GLY A 102 -3.36 9.65 -9.02
N GLN A 103 -4.13 8.77 -8.38
CA GLN A 103 -3.64 7.68 -7.53
C GLN A 103 -3.51 6.39 -8.33
N GLY A 104 -2.27 6.03 -8.69
CA GLY A 104 -1.95 4.82 -9.45
C GLY A 104 -2.02 4.99 -10.97
N THR A 105 -1.34 4.08 -11.67
CA THR A 105 -1.29 3.98 -13.14
C THR A 105 -1.96 2.71 -13.67
N GLU A 106 -2.51 1.91 -12.77
CA GLU A 106 -3.06 0.59 -13.06
C GLU A 106 -4.39 0.65 -13.82
N ARG A 107 -5.13 1.76 -13.64
CA ARG A 107 -6.46 1.98 -14.25
C ARG A 107 -6.57 3.37 -14.85
N ASP A 108 -7.73 3.98 -14.71
CA ASP A 108 -8.11 5.25 -15.34
C ASP A 108 -7.53 6.51 -14.67
N CYS A 109 -7.14 6.44 -13.39
CA CYS A 109 -6.79 7.63 -12.58
C CYS A 109 -5.68 8.49 -13.21
N SER A 110 -4.61 7.88 -13.71
CA SER A 110 -3.53 8.59 -14.38
C SER A 110 -3.95 9.22 -15.71
N MET A 111 -4.75 8.50 -16.51
CA MET A 111 -5.30 9.02 -17.77
C MET A 111 -6.24 10.20 -17.51
N ASN A 112 -7.11 10.08 -16.53
CA ASN A 112 -8.04 11.14 -16.13
C ASN A 112 -7.27 12.39 -15.67
N ALA A 113 -6.17 12.22 -14.91
CA ALA A 113 -5.35 13.34 -14.44
C ALA A 113 -4.67 14.09 -15.59
N VAL A 114 -3.93 13.37 -16.47
CA VAL A 114 -3.18 14.02 -17.55
C VAL A 114 -4.05 14.59 -18.66
N LEU A 115 -5.27 14.11 -18.82
CA LEU A 115 -6.26 14.61 -19.78
C LEU A 115 -7.26 15.62 -19.17
N SER A 116 -7.13 15.94 -17.88
CA SER A 116 -8.02 16.84 -17.16
C SER A 116 -8.04 18.26 -17.72
N GLY A 117 -6.89 18.76 -18.15
CA GLY A 117 -6.66 20.15 -18.54
C GLY A 117 -6.23 21.05 -17.39
N PHE A 118 -5.99 20.48 -16.21
CA PHE A 118 -5.51 21.15 -15.00
C PHE A 118 -4.05 20.75 -14.69
N PRO A 119 -3.30 21.53 -13.88
CA PRO A 119 -2.04 21.09 -13.29
C PRO A 119 -2.25 19.75 -12.60
N ASN A 120 -1.29 18.81 -12.76
CA ASN A 120 -1.51 17.46 -12.23
C ASN A 120 -0.25 16.77 -11.75
N VAL A 121 -0.43 15.87 -10.78
CA VAL A 121 0.58 14.94 -10.29
C VAL A 121 0.04 13.52 -10.26
N LEU A 122 0.94 12.55 -10.31
CA LEU A 122 0.60 11.13 -10.22
C LEU A 122 1.37 10.48 -9.08
N THR A 123 0.69 9.69 -8.24
CA THR A 123 1.36 8.74 -7.34
C THR A 123 1.46 7.38 -8.01
N ILE A 124 2.63 6.75 -7.98
CA ILE A 124 2.86 5.43 -8.56
C ILE A 124 2.88 4.39 -7.45
N HIS A 125 1.82 3.59 -7.35
CA HIS A 125 1.72 2.48 -6.40
C HIS A 125 2.30 1.18 -6.96
N GLY A 126 1.88 0.77 -8.16
CA GLY A 126 2.44 -0.32 -8.94
C GLY A 126 3.11 0.22 -10.22
N ASN A 127 4.07 -0.52 -10.78
CA ASN A 127 4.72 -0.14 -12.03
C ASN A 127 4.30 -1.09 -13.13
N MET A 128 3.40 -0.65 -14.02
CA MET A 128 2.82 -1.48 -15.06
C MET A 128 3.83 -1.94 -16.10
N ARG A 129 4.88 -1.16 -16.36
CA ARG A 129 5.96 -1.56 -17.28
C ARG A 129 6.78 -2.72 -16.71
N VAL A 130 7.06 -2.71 -15.41
CA VAL A 130 7.72 -3.82 -14.71
C VAL A 130 6.83 -5.06 -14.71
N HIS A 131 5.55 -4.90 -14.39
CA HIS A 131 4.58 -6.01 -14.44
C HIS A 131 4.45 -6.61 -15.85
N ALA A 132 4.39 -5.78 -16.89
CA ALA A 132 4.30 -6.24 -18.27
C ALA A 132 5.55 -6.98 -18.76
N ALA A 133 6.72 -6.70 -18.18
CA ALA A 133 7.99 -7.33 -18.54
C ALA A 133 8.18 -8.73 -17.90
N ARG A 134 7.35 -9.09 -16.93
CA ARG A 134 7.46 -10.41 -16.25
C ARG A 134 7.16 -11.55 -17.22
N PRO A 135 7.91 -12.68 -17.13
CA PRO A 135 7.74 -13.82 -18.02
C PRO A 135 6.31 -14.37 -18.07
N GLU A 136 5.65 -14.46 -16.92
CA GLU A 136 4.28 -14.95 -16.75
C GLU A 136 3.22 -14.03 -17.38
N GLN A 137 3.57 -12.77 -17.67
CA GLN A 137 2.70 -11.80 -18.32
C GLN A 137 2.96 -11.66 -19.82
N LYS A 138 3.90 -12.44 -20.38
CA LYS A 138 4.15 -12.46 -21.83
C LYS A 138 2.87 -12.82 -22.58
N GLY A 139 2.46 -11.93 -23.51
CA GLY A 139 1.23 -12.11 -24.30
C GLY A 139 -0.03 -11.52 -23.68
N ASN A 140 -0.01 -11.11 -22.44
CA ASN A 140 -1.16 -10.46 -21.81
C ASN A 140 -1.35 -9.03 -22.36
N HIS A 141 -2.36 -8.84 -23.21
CA HIS A 141 -2.66 -7.56 -23.85
C HIS A 141 -3.02 -6.45 -22.85
N TYR A 142 -3.62 -6.80 -21.71
CA TYR A 142 -3.95 -5.82 -20.67
C TYR A 142 -2.69 -5.16 -20.12
N TYR A 143 -1.68 -5.93 -19.71
CA TYR A 143 -0.45 -5.38 -19.16
C TYR A 143 0.36 -4.58 -20.20
N LYS A 144 0.34 -4.99 -21.48
CA LYS A 144 0.95 -4.23 -22.56
C LYS A 144 0.29 -2.87 -22.75
N LEU A 145 -1.04 -2.85 -22.74
CA LEU A 145 -1.81 -1.59 -22.82
C LEU A 145 -1.55 -0.72 -21.58
N ALA A 146 -1.63 -1.29 -20.38
CA ALA A 146 -1.40 -0.56 -19.13
C ALA A 146 0.01 0.05 -19.08
N ALA A 147 1.03 -0.69 -19.52
CA ALA A 147 2.41 -0.19 -19.62
C ALA A 147 2.55 0.97 -20.62
N ALA A 148 1.87 0.89 -21.77
CA ALA A 148 1.86 1.95 -22.76
C ALA A 148 1.15 3.21 -22.24
N LEU A 149 0.02 3.05 -21.54
CA LEU A 149 -0.71 4.15 -20.93
C LEU A 149 0.09 4.79 -19.79
N GLU A 150 0.75 3.99 -18.94
CA GLU A 150 1.67 4.49 -17.92
C GLU A 150 2.76 5.36 -18.53
N TRP A 151 3.45 4.85 -19.56
CA TRP A 151 4.47 5.62 -20.27
C TRP A 151 3.92 6.93 -20.83
N PHE A 152 2.75 6.89 -21.46
CA PHE A 152 2.06 8.07 -21.99
C PHE A 152 1.76 9.10 -20.90
N CYS A 153 1.26 8.66 -19.73
CA CYS A 153 0.93 9.51 -18.60
C CYS A 153 2.17 10.13 -17.97
N LEU A 154 3.23 9.34 -17.78
CA LEU A 154 4.50 9.82 -17.21
C LEU A 154 5.14 10.94 -18.03
N LYS A 155 5.06 10.87 -19.37
CA LYS A 155 5.58 11.92 -20.25
C LYS A 155 4.76 13.22 -20.24
N ARG A 156 3.52 13.19 -19.72
CA ARG A 156 2.59 14.34 -19.79
C ARG A 156 2.30 14.97 -18.45
N THR A 157 2.40 14.23 -17.35
CA THR A 157 2.19 14.77 -16.02
C THR A 157 3.17 15.90 -15.70
N ASP A 158 2.76 16.83 -14.82
CA ASP A 158 3.66 17.87 -14.31
C ASP A 158 4.64 17.33 -13.27
N GLY A 159 4.35 16.15 -12.68
CA GLY A 159 5.29 15.42 -11.84
C GLY A 159 4.75 14.13 -11.25
N VAL A 160 5.65 13.37 -10.63
CA VAL A 160 5.37 12.06 -10.04
C VAL A 160 5.76 12.04 -8.57
N VAL A 161 4.85 11.58 -7.73
CA VAL A 161 5.13 11.17 -6.36
C VAL A 161 5.52 9.69 -6.39
N ALA A 162 6.79 9.42 -6.20
CA ALA A 162 7.33 8.07 -6.09
C ALA A 162 7.32 7.63 -4.62
N ILE A 163 6.66 6.51 -4.33
CA ILE A 163 6.51 6.03 -2.94
C ILE A 163 7.76 5.32 -2.40
N SER A 164 8.77 5.11 -3.25
CA SER A 164 10.07 4.54 -2.89
C SER A 164 11.17 4.99 -3.85
N THR A 165 12.42 4.84 -3.43
CA THR A 165 13.58 5.06 -4.31
C THR A 165 13.60 4.07 -5.47
N TYR A 166 13.08 2.86 -5.25
CA TYR A 166 12.88 1.87 -6.30
C TYR A 166 11.95 2.42 -7.41
N THR A 167 10.75 2.91 -7.06
CA THR A 167 9.84 3.55 -8.00
C THR A 167 10.46 4.80 -8.65
N ARG A 168 11.14 5.63 -7.86
CA ARG A 168 11.76 6.86 -8.38
C ARG A 168 12.75 6.56 -9.50
N ARG A 169 13.60 5.53 -9.35
CA ARG A 169 14.53 5.09 -10.40
C ARG A 169 13.82 4.62 -11.67
N LEU A 170 12.65 3.99 -11.52
CA LEU A 170 11.87 3.50 -12.68
C LEU A 170 11.20 4.60 -13.48
N VAL A 171 10.95 5.77 -12.89
CA VAL A 171 10.33 6.93 -13.57
C VAL A 171 11.34 8.00 -13.97
N ASP A 172 12.61 7.84 -13.58
CA ASP A 172 13.69 8.76 -13.91
C ASP A 172 13.84 8.92 -15.45
N GLY A 173 14.04 10.15 -15.91
CA GLY A 173 14.09 10.49 -17.32
C GLY A 173 12.74 10.38 -18.08
N LEU A 174 11.65 9.95 -17.42
CA LEU A 174 10.31 9.89 -18.00
C LEU A 174 9.43 11.05 -17.54
N ALA A 175 9.35 11.28 -16.23
CA ALA A 175 8.58 12.39 -15.68
C ALA A 175 9.40 13.69 -15.68
N LYS A 176 8.72 14.83 -15.79
CA LYS A 176 9.36 16.17 -15.73
C LYS A 176 10.00 16.45 -14.36
N ARG A 177 9.32 16.03 -13.28
CA ARG A 177 9.74 16.16 -11.89
C ARG A 177 9.35 14.91 -11.13
N SER A 178 10.09 14.57 -10.08
CA SER A 178 9.74 13.48 -9.18
C SER A 178 10.09 13.81 -7.73
N TRP A 179 9.19 13.45 -6.81
CA TRP A 179 9.38 13.56 -5.37
C TRP A 179 9.33 12.18 -4.75
N LEU A 180 10.16 11.94 -3.74
CA LEU A 180 10.13 10.74 -2.95
C LEU A 180 9.26 10.98 -1.71
N LEU A 181 8.12 10.32 -1.65
CA LEU A 181 7.21 10.42 -0.52
C LEU A 181 6.49 9.07 -0.32
N PRO A 182 6.78 8.35 0.78
CA PRO A 182 6.13 7.08 1.05
C PRO A 182 4.64 7.24 1.35
N ASN A 183 3.92 6.13 1.39
CA ASN A 183 2.52 6.13 1.80
C ASN A 183 2.37 6.48 3.29
N ALA A 184 1.17 6.92 3.68
CA ALA A 184 0.82 7.12 5.08
C ALA A 184 0.42 5.78 5.73
N ALA A 185 0.85 5.53 6.96
CA ALA A 185 0.28 4.47 7.78
C ALA A 185 -1.14 4.87 8.24
N ASP A 186 -2.05 3.91 8.38
CA ASP A 186 -3.38 4.17 8.91
C ASP A 186 -3.28 4.65 10.38
N ARG A 187 -3.98 5.74 10.69
CA ARG A 187 -3.98 6.40 12.00
C ARG A 187 -4.30 5.45 13.17
N ARG A 188 -5.15 4.45 12.96
CA ARG A 188 -5.55 3.49 14.01
C ARG A 188 -4.39 2.71 14.60
N PHE A 189 -3.29 2.54 13.88
CA PHE A 189 -2.14 1.78 14.36
C PHE A 189 -1.25 2.56 15.33
N PHE A 190 -1.28 3.89 15.31
CA PHE A 190 -0.47 4.74 16.22
C PHE A 190 -0.91 4.72 17.69
N GLY A 191 -2.08 4.19 17.99
CA GLY A 191 -2.62 4.09 19.34
C GLY A 191 -2.61 2.69 19.94
N ILE A 192 -2.04 1.71 19.24
CA ILE A 192 -2.02 0.31 19.70
C ILE A 192 -1.10 0.17 20.92
N GLN A 193 -1.62 -0.51 21.94
CA GLN A 193 -0.82 -0.97 23.06
C GLN A 193 -0.48 -2.44 22.86
N LEU A 194 0.81 -2.72 22.74
CA LEU A 194 1.30 -4.09 22.58
C LEU A 194 1.09 -4.87 23.88
N THR A 195 0.57 -6.07 23.75
CA THR A 195 0.37 -6.99 24.89
C THR A 195 1.59 -7.90 24.99
N PRO A 196 2.35 -7.87 26.10
CA PRO A 196 3.49 -8.76 26.28
C PRO A 196 3.07 -10.23 26.18
N THR A 197 3.81 -11.01 25.40
CA THR A 197 3.62 -12.45 25.26
C THR A 197 4.77 -13.20 25.94
N VAL A 198 4.46 -14.27 26.68
CA VAL A 198 5.49 -15.13 27.30
C VAL A 198 6.33 -15.81 26.24
N ILE A 199 5.64 -16.43 25.26
CA ILE A 199 6.27 -16.99 24.06
C ILE A 199 6.12 -15.96 22.94
N PRO A 200 7.22 -15.48 22.33
CA PRO A 200 7.17 -14.51 21.26
C PRO A 200 6.29 -14.98 20.10
N ARG A 201 5.42 -14.10 19.62
CA ARG A 201 4.51 -14.38 18.51
C ARG A 201 4.94 -13.58 17.27
N ILE A 202 5.34 -14.29 16.24
CA ILE A 202 5.63 -13.75 14.92
C ILE A 202 4.32 -13.48 14.21
N LEU A 203 4.21 -12.33 13.56
CA LEU A 203 3.09 -12.01 12.67
C LEU A 203 3.59 -11.91 11.23
N PHE A 204 2.91 -12.60 10.33
CA PHE A 204 2.99 -12.40 8.89
C PHE A 204 1.67 -11.80 8.40
N VAL A 205 1.71 -10.75 7.59
CA VAL A 205 0.52 -10.17 6.94
C VAL A 205 0.81 -9.95 5.46
N GLY A 206 0.05 -10.62 4.62
CA GLY A 206 0.19 -10.51 3.16
C GLY A 206 -0.59 -11.60 2.44
N SER A 207 -0.76 -11.45 1.12
CA SER A 207 -1.34 -12.53 0.31
C SER A 207 -0.50 -13.82 0.45
N ILE A 208 -1.19 -14.95 0.49
CA ILE A 208 -0.54 -16.26 0.56
C ILE A 208 -0.18 -16.67 -0.87
N ASP A 209 0.87 -16.06 -1.39
CA ASP A 209 1.40 -16.25 -2.74
C ASP A 209 2.93 -16.31 -2.75
N GLU A 210 3.50 -16.75 -3.87
CA GLU A 210 4.94 -16.90 -4.05
C GLU A 210 5.69 -15.58 -3.84
N ARG A 211 5.13 -14.47 -4.29
CA ARG A 211 5.75 -13.15 -4.18
C ARG A 211 5.96 -12.72 -2.73
N LYS A 212 5.00 -13.00 -1.85
CA LYS A 212 5.07 -12.69 -0.41
C LYS A 212 5.85 -13.73 0.39
N ASN A 213 6.11 -14.89 -0.20
CA ASN A 213 6.99 -15.95 0.34
C ASN A 213 6.67 -16.46 1.75
N PRO A 214 5.37 -16.68 2.12
CA PRO A 214 5.04 -17.22 3.45
C PRO A 214 5.61 -18.63 3.69
N LEU A 215 5.76 -19.45 2.63
CA LEU A 215 6.36 -20.77 2.74
C LEU A 215 7.85 -20.70 3.12
N GLY A 216 8.58 -19.73 2.58
CA GLY A 216 9.98 -19.46 2.95
C GLY A 216 10.11 -19.09 4.43
N LEU A 217 9.19 -18.25 4.94
CA LEU A 217 9.14 -17.94 6.38
C LEU A 217 8.89 -19.16 7.23
N LEU A 218 7.87 -19.96 6.88
CA LEU A 218 7.54 -21.20 7.60
C LEU A 218 8.77 -22.13 7.70
N LYS A 219 9.42 -22.41 6.58
CA LYS A 219 10.60 -23.28 6.52
C LYS A 219 11.77 -22.70 7.33
N ALA A 220 12.01 -21.40 7.24
CA ALA A 220 13.09 -20.74 7.97
C ALA A 220 12.86 -20.75 9.50
N CYS A 221 11.60 -20.63 9.94
CA CYS A 221 11.24 -20.61 11.35
C CYS A 221 10.90 -22.01 11.94
N GLU A 222 10.78 -23.05 11.12
CA GLU A 222 10.37 -24.39 11.54
C GLU A 222 11.17 -24.93 12.76
N PRO A 223 12.52 -24.81 12.81
CA PRO A 223 13.28 -25.28 13.97
C PRO A 223 12.88 -24.56 15.27
N MET A 224 12.65 -23.26 15.24
CA MET A 224 12.25 -22.46 16.40
C MET A 224 10.81 -22.77 16.84
N LEU A 225 9.91 -22.97 15.89
CA LEU A 225 8.52 -23.34 16.12
C LEU A 225 8.42 -24.73 16.77
N LYS A 226 9.16 -25.72 16.27
CA LYS A 226 9.22 -27.08 16.84
C LYS A 226 9.80 -27.12 18.26
N GLN A 227 10.71 -26.19 18.58
CA GLN A 227 11.28 -26.06 19.92
C GLN A 227 10.38 -25.23 20.87
N GLY A 228 9.29 -24.66 20.39
CA GLY A 228 8.42 -23.79 21.18
C GLY A 228 9.04 -22.44 21.55
N LEU A 229 10.09 -21.99 20.86
CA LEU A 229 10.74 -20.70 21.10
C LEU A 229 9.89 -19.52 20.64
N CYS A 230 8.99 -19.75 19.69
CA CYS A 230 8.04 -18.76 19.19
C CYS A 230 6.78 -19.45 18.62
N THR A 231 5.76 -18.65 18.33
CA THR A 231 4.59 -19.02 17.53
C THR A 231 4.53 -18.14 16.28
N LEU A 232 3.77 -18.56 15.26
CA LEU A 232 3.60 -17.82 14.01
C LEU A 232 2.12 -17.69 13.67
N ALA A 233 1.64 -16.46 13.54
CA ALA A 233 0.33 -16.13 13.01
C ALA A 233 0.45 -15.58 11.59
N MET A 234 -0.38 -16.08 10.68
CA MET A 234 -0.35 -15.75 9.26
C MET A 234 -1.71 -15.22 8.81
N ALA A 235 -1.77 -13.92 8.49
CA ALA A 235 -2.96 -13.25 8.01
C ALA A 235 -2.86 -12.91 6.52
N GLY A 236 -3.90 -13.19 5.77
CA GLY A 236 -3.98 -12.80 4.35
C GLY A 236 -4.94 -13.61 3.52
N ASN A 237 -5.14 -13.13 2.31
CA ASN A 237 -6.00 -13.82 1.36
C ASN A 237 -5.30 -15.09 0.85
N PHE A 238 -6.06 -16.16 0.84
CA PHE A 238 -5.61 -17.49 0.44
C PHE A 238 -6.38 -17.96 -0.79
N HIS A 239 -5.65 -18.31 -1.83
CA HIS A 239 -6.22 -18.94 -3.01
C HIS A 239 -6.08 -20.45 -2.93
N ALA A 240 -7.11 -21.12 -2.39
CA ALA A 240 -7.12 -22.58 -2.15
C ALA A 240 -6.86 -23.47 -3.39
N ARG A 241 -6.97 -22.89 -4.59
CA ARG A 241 -6.75 -23.62 -5.85
C ARG A 241 -5.33 -23.45 -6.42
N SER A 242 -4.45 -22.69 -5.79
CA SER A 242 -3.05 -22.59 -6.22
C SER A 242 -2.23 -23.72 -5.62
N SER A 243 -1.30 -24.29 -6.39
CA SER A 243 -0.34 -25.29 -5.89
C SER A 243 0.44 -24.76 -4.70
N TYR A 244 0.95 -23.54 -4.81
CA TYR A 244 1.67 -22.86 -3.74
C TYR A 244 0.84 -22.72 -2.45
N GLY A 245 -0.44 -22.36 -2.58
CA GLY A 245 -1.35 -22.30 -1.44
C GLY A 245 -1.52 -23.67 -0.76
N SER A 246 -1.62 -24.74 -1.54
CA SER A 246 -1.68 -26.10 -1.01
C SER A 246 -0.41 -26.50 -0.24
N ASP A 247 0.76 -26.15 -0.77
CA ASP A 247 2.06 -26.39 -0.13
C ASP A 247 2.19 -25.63 1.20
N VAL A 248 1.71 -24.37 1.24
CA VAL A 248 1.67 -23.56 2.48
C VAL A 248 0.77 -24.24 3.52
N MET A 249 -0.43 -24.68 3.14
CA MET A 249 -1.36 -25.34 4.06
C MET A 249 -0.87 -26.69 4.55
N GLU A 250 -0.14 -27.44 3.73
CA GLU A 250 0.52 -28.66 4.17
C GLU A 250 1.62 -28.36 5.20
N ALA A 251 2.47 -27.37 4.93
CA ALA A 251 3.51 -26.93 5.86
C ALA A 251 2.92 -26.45 7.21
N VAL A 252 1.82 -25.69 7.17
CA VAL A 252 1.10 -25.25 8.37
C VAL A 252 0.61 -26.45 9.21
N ARG A 253 -0.02 -27.45 8.57
CA ARG A 253 -0.49 -28.65 9.30
C ARG A 253 0.64 -29.44 9.96
N ASN A 254 1.82 -29.42 9.36
CA ASN A 254 2.99 -30.21 9.82
C ASN A 254 3.89 -29.43 10.80
N THR A 255 3.61 -28.13 11.03
CA THR A 255 4.45 -27.29 11.90
C THR A 255 3.65 -26.83 13.12
N PRO A 256 4.04 -27.24 14.35
CA PRO A 256 3.34 -26.81 15.57
C PRO A 256 3.51 -25.29 15.79
N GLY A 257 2.54 -24.69 16.47
CA GLY A 257 2.61 -23.28 16.83
C GLY A 257 2.34 -22.30 15.69
N VAL A 258 1.81 -22.79 14.55
CA VAL A 258 1.41 -21.96 13.40
C VAL A 258 -0.11 -21.84 13.34
N GLU A 259 -0.59 -20.62 13.17
CA GLU A 259 -2.02 -20.29 13.06
C GLU A 259 -2.30 -19.54 11.74
N MET A 260 -3.30 -20.01 10.99
CA MET A 260 -3.81 -19.30 9.80
C MET A 260 -5.04 -18.50 10.17
N LEU A 261 -4.93 -17.17 10.08
CA LEU A 261 -5.99 -16.22 10.47
C LEU A 261 -6.95 -15.89 9.32
N GLY A 262 -6.57 -16.21 8.07
CA GLY A 262 -7.31 -15.81 6.89
C GLY A 262 -7.25 -14.29 6.64
N LEU A 263 -8.21 -13.79 5.85
CA LEU A 263 -8.33 -12.36 5.58
C LEU A 263 -8.93 -11.66 6.80
N LEU A 264 -8.25 -10.63 7.28
CA LEU A 264 -8.67 -9.83 8.43
C LEU A 264 -9.19 -8.47 7.97
N ASP A 265 -10.23 -7.98 8.61
CA ASP A 265 -10.59 -6.58 8.57
C ASP A 265 -9.59 -5.71 9.35
N ARG A 266 -9.69 -4.39 9.20
CA ARG A 266 -8.73 -3.46 9.81
C ARG A 266 -8.73 -3.48 11.35
N GLY A 267 -9.88 -3.76 11.98
CA GLY A 267 -10.01 -3.85 13.44
C GLY A 267 -9.34 -5.11 13.98
N ARG A 268 -9.63 -6.26 13.36
CA ARG A 268 -9.01 -7.54 13.70
C ARG A 268 -7.50 -7.52 13.44
N LEU A 269 -7.06 -6.88 12.34
CA LEU A 269 -5.65 -6.71 12.06
C LEU A 269 -4.95 -5.90 13.17
N ALA A 270 -5.57 -4.83 13.66
CA ALA A 270 -5.02 -4.04 14.78
C ALA A 270 -4.90 -4.88 16.06
N ALA A 271 -5.87 -5.76 16.34
CA ALA A 271 -5.80 -6.69 17.48
C ALA A 271 -4.65 -7.70 17.31
N GLU A 272 -4.39 -8.19 16.09
CA GLU A 272 -3.26 -9.08 15.82
C GLU A 272 -1.91 -8.38 15.99
N PHE A 273 -1.79 -7.12 15.59
CA PHE A 273 -0.60 -6.32 15.92
C PHE A 273 -0.39 -6.20 17.42
N ALA A 274 -1.46 -5.91 18.19
CA ALA A 274 -1.38 -5.80 19.64
C ALA A 274 -0.92 -7.11 20.31
N ALA A 275 -1.34 -8.26 19.79
CA ALA A 275 -1.04 -9.59 20.31
C ALA A 275 0.30 -10.17 19.81
N SER A 276 1.03 -9.47 18.94
CA SER A 276 2.26 -9.97 18.32
C SER A 276 3.50 -9.35 18.95
N SER A 277 4.62 -10.05 18.86
CA SER A 277 5.92 -9.59 19.36
C SER A 277 6.77 -8.90 18.29
N PHE A 278 6.62 -9.31 17.04
CA PHE A 278 7.27 -8.70 15.88
C PHE A 278 6.65 -9.16 14.57
N LEU A 279 6.83 -8.36 13.51
CA LEU A 279 6.41 -8.69 12.14
C LEU A 279 7.58 -9.28 11.35
N VAL A 280 7.31 -10.30 10.52
CA VAL A 280 8.27 -10.77 9.49
C VAL A 280 7.62 -10.72 8.11
N LEU A 281 8.28 -10.03 7.16
CA LEU A 281 7.82 -9.90 5.78
C LEU A 281 8.91 -10.38 4.80
N PRO A 282 8.93 -11.67 4.38
CA PRO A 282 9.97 -12.25 3.54
C PRO A 282 9.68 -12.12 2.04
N THR A 283 9.08 -11.02 1.63
CA THR A 283 8.64 -10.78 0.25
C THR A 283 9.80 -10.76 -0.74
N PHE A 284 9.62 -11.31 -1.95
CA PHE A 284 10.59 -11.20 -3.04
C PHE A 284 10.49 -9.87 -3.79
N GLU A 285 9.38 -9.16 -3.66
CA GLU A 285 9.19 -7.84 -4.27
C GLU A 285 8.11 -7.07 -3.52
N ASP A 286 8.44 -5.84 -3.14
CA ASP A 286 7.47 -4.87 -2.63
C ASP A 286 7.93 -3.44 -2.90
N ASN A 287 7.00 -2.54 -3.16
CA ASN A 287 7.32 -1.15 -3.45
C ASN A 287 7.30 -0.29 -2.16
N CYS A 288 6.20 -0.35 -1.43
CA CYS A 288 6.04 0.33 -0.15
C CYS A 288 5.00 -0.46 0.67
N PRO A 289 5.43 -1.54 1.34
CA PRO A 289 4.51 -2.44 2.03
C PRO A 289 3.81 -1.74 3.19
N MET A 290 2.49 -1.57 3.05
CA MET A 290 1.66 -0.91 4.06
C MET A 290 1.78 -1.57 5.43
N VAL A 291 1.88 -2.92 5.45
CA VAL A 291 2.02 -3.68 6.69
C VAL A 291 3.28 -3.32 7.49
N VAL A 292 4.38 -2.95 6.81
CA VAL A 292 5.60 -2.46 7.48
C VAL A 292 5.35 -1.11 8.12
N LEU A 293 4.71 -0.18 7.40
CA LEU A 293 4.34 1.14 7.94
C LEU A 293 3.40 1.00 9.15
N GLU A 294 2.44 0.10 9.04
CA GLU A 294 1.44 -0.20 10.08
C GLU A 294 2.08 -0.83 11.33
N ALA A 295 2.99 -1.79 11.14
CA ALA A 295 3.76 -2.39 12.24
C ALA A 295 4.63 -1.35 12.96
N MET A 296 5.35 -0.52 12.21
CA MET A 296 6.15 0.57 12.77
C MET A 296 5.27 1.58 13.53
N ALA A 297 4.09 1.93 13.00
CA ALA A 297 3.12 2.80 13.66
C ALA A 297 2.55 2.20 14.97
N ALA A 298 2.45 0.87 15.04
CA ALA A 298 2.07 0.14 16.26
C ALA A 298 3.22 0.00 17.27
N GLY A 299 4.45 0.40 16.90
CA GLY A 299 5.63 0.17 17.72
C GLY A 299 6.08 -1.30 17.73
N LEU A 300 5.65 -2.08 16.74
CA LEU A 300 6.03 -3.47 16.57
C LEU A 300 7.33 -3.54 15.76
N PRO A 301 8.41 -4.19 16.25
CA PRO A 301 9.64 -4.36 15.49
C PRO A 301 9.38 -5.18 14.22
N VAL A 302 10.11 -4.86 13.16
CA VAL A 302 9.94 -5.48 11.85
C VAL A 302 11.23 -6.14 11.40
N ALA A 303 11.13 -7.39 10.94
CA ALA A 303 12.15 -7.99 10.10
C ALA A 303 11.60 -8.15 8.68
N ALA A 304 12.25 -7.58 7.67
CA ALA A 304 11.74 -7.60 6.31
C ALA A 304 12.85 -7.77 5.26
N SER A 305 12.45 -8.18 4.07
CA SER A 305 13.36 -8.37 2.94
C SER A 305 14.00 -7.05 2.49
N ALA A 306 15.30 -7.06 2.21
CA ALA A 306 16.04 -5.94 1.65
C ALA A 306 15.79 -5.77 0.14
N VAL A 307 14.51 -5.71 -0.29
CA VAL A 307 14.09 -5.64 -1.69
C VAL A 307 13.20 -4.44 -1.98
N GLY A 308 13.18 -4.00 -3.23
CA GLY A 308 12.29 -2.95 -3.71
C GLY A 308 12.44 -1.65 -2.92
N GLY A 309 11.34 -1.19 -2.33
CA GLY A 309 11.32 0.03 -1.49
C GLY A 309 11.37 -0.24 0.01
N VAL A 310 11.49 -1.50 0.45
CA VAL A 310 11.57 -1.82 1.90
C VAL A 310 12.76 -1.16 2.58
N PRO A 311 13.98 -1.10 1.97
CA PRO A 311 15.12 -0.39 2.57
C PRO A 311 14.94 1.11 2.76
N ASP A 312 13.94 1.73 2.12
CA ASP A 312 13.61 3.15 2.36
C ASP A 312 12.84 3.36 3.67
N LEU A 313 12.21 2.30 4.18
CA LEU A 313 11.35 2.33 5.36
C LEU A 313 12.11 1.97 6.63
N ILE A 314 13.06 1.02 6.56
CA ILE A 314 13.75 0.41 7.70
C ILE A 314 15.23 0.79 7.70
N ASP A 315 15.70 1.34 8.82
CA ASP A 315 17.12 1.50 9.11
C ASP A 315 17.61 0.24 9.85
N HIS A 316 18.32 -0.63 9.11
CA HIS A 316 18.78 -1.92 9.61
C HIS A 316 19.53 -1.81 10.94
N GLY A 317 19.14 -2.62 11.92
CA GLY A 317 19.74 -2.64 13.26
C GLY A 317 19.24 -1.53 14.20
N SER A 318 18.50 -0.54 13.71
CA SER A 318 17.97 0.57 14.50
C SER A 318 16.47 0.44 14.79
N ASP A 319 15.66 0.42 13.73
CA ASP A 319 14.19 0.37 13.82
C ASP A 319 13.58 -0.90 13.20
N GLY A 320 14.44 -1.82 12.77
CA GLY A 320 14.09 -3.12 12.24
C GLY A 320 15.31 -3.88 11.70
N LEU A 321 15.08 -5.08 11.19
CA LEU A 321 16.08 -5.93 10.57
C LEU A 321 15.78 -6.12 9.08
N LEU A 322 16.82 -6.00 8.25
CA LEU A 322 16.74 -6.31 6.83
C LEU A 322 17.49 -7.62 6.55
N PHE A 323 16.92 -8.47 5.69
CA PHE A 323 17.52 -9.76 5.29
C PHE A 323 17.35 -10.00 3.79
N ASP A 324 18.11 -10.95 3.23
CA ASP A 324 17.94 -11.42 1.86
C ASP A 324 16.87 -12.52 1.80
N PRO A 325 15.73 -12.35 1.11
CA PRO A 325 14.67 -13.36 1.03
C PRO A 325 15.06 -14.60 0.23
N HIS A 326 16.15 -14.55 -0.54
CA HIS A 326 16.66 -15.70 -1.29
C HIS A 326 17.54 -16.64 -0.45
N LEU A 327 17.94 -16.18 0.75
CA LEU A 327 18.79 -16.90 1.69
C LEU A 327 17.98 -17.23 2.96
N PRO A 328 17.35 -18.43 3.05
CA PRO A 328 16.50 -18.81 4.18
C PRO A 328 17.16 -18.65 5.56
N GLU A 329 18.47 -18.86 5.63
CA GLU A 329 19.25 -18.69 6.85
C GLU A 329 19.26 -17.23 7.35
N THR A 330 19.14 -16.24 6.48
CA THR A 330 19.07 -14.83 6.89
C THR A 330 17.70 -14.48 7.45
N ILE A 331 16.63 -15.09 6.93
CA ILE A 331 15.28 -15.00 7.49
C ILE A 331 15.26 -15.59 8.89
N ALA A 332 15.80 -16.81 9.02
CA ALA A 332 15.89 -17.54 10.30
C ALA A 332 16.71 -16.74 11.34
N ALA A 333 17.85 -16.19 10.95
CA ALA A 333 18.70 -15.42 11.85
C ALA A 333 18.00 -14.15 12.37
N ALA A 334 17.34 -13.38 11.49
CA ALA A 334 16.59 -12.19 11.88
C ALA A 334 15.41 -12.54 12.80
N ALA A 335 14.67 -13.59 12.48
CA ALA A 335 13.55 -14.06 13.29
C ALA A 335 14.04 -14.57 14.66
N LEU A 336 15.13 -15.33 14.72
CA LEU A 336 15.71 -15.84 15.96
C LEU A 336 16.19 -14.70 16.87
N GLN A 337 16.88 -13.72 16.29
CA GLN A 337 17.35 -12.55 17.03
C GLN A 337 16.19 -11.81 17.70
N LEU A 338 15.10 -11.55 16.96
CA LEU A 338 13.92 -10.92 17.52
C LEU A 338 13.13 -11.85 18.46
N ALA A 339 13.16 -13.17 18.29
CA ALA A 339 12.50 -14.10 19.20
C ALA A 339 13.20 -14.19 20.55
N THR A 340 14.53 -14.14 20.58
CA THR A 340 15.32 -14.39 21.80
C THR A 340 15.71 -13.13 22.57
N ASP A 341 15.74 -11.95 21.94
CA ASP A 341 16.16 -10.69 22.57
C ASP A 341 14.98 -9.73 22.77
N ALA A 342 14.40 -9.75 23.96
CA ALA A 342 13.29 -8.88 24.32
C ALA A 342 13.70 -7.39 24.45
N ALA A 343 14.94 -7.12 24.86
CA ALA A 343 15.44 -5.76 24.98
C ALA A 343 15.62 -5.12 23.59
N LEU A 344 16.15 -5.89 22.65
CA LEU A 344 16.26 -5.48 21.26
C LEU A 344 14.89 -5.20 20.64
N ARG A 345 13.90 -6.10 20.85
CA ARG A 345 12.52 -5.86 20.37
C ARG A 345 11.96 -4.54 20.89
N SER A 346 12.10 -4.30 22.20
CA SER A 346 11.61 -3.07 22.83
C SER A 346 12.26 -1.82 22.26
N ALA A 347 13.58 -1.82 22.12
CA ALA A 347 14.33 -0.69 21.56
C ALA A 347 13.97 -0.43 20.09
N MET A 348 13.95 -1.48 19.26
CA MET A 348 13.58 -1.35 17.84
C MET A 348 12.13 -0.88 17.67
N GLY A 349 11.19 -1.43 18.44
CA GLY A 349 9.78 -1.01 18.38
C GLY A 349 9.60 0.46 18.75
N ALA A 350 10.31 0.94 19.78
CA ALA A 350 10.28 2.36 20.15
C ALA A 350 10.85 3.27 19.04
N ASN A 351 11.97 2.89 18.43
CA ASN A 351 12.56 3.61 17.31
C ASN A 351 11.65 3.60 16.08
N ALA A 352 11.04 2.44 15.77
CA ALA A 352 10.09 2.28 14.67
C ALA A 352 8.87 3.21 14.83
N LEU A 353 8.26 3.24 16.04
CA LEU A 353 7.14 4.14 16.34
C LEU A 353 7.53 5.62 16.22
N LYS A 354 8.69 6.00 16.73
CA LYS A 354 9.20 7.36 16.60
C LYS A 354 9.32 7.76 15.12
N LYS A 355 9.99 6.94 14.32
CA LYS A 355 10.15 7.18 12.87
C LYS A 355 8.80 7.24 12.16
N ALA A 356 7.87 6.33 12.50
CA ALA A 356 6.53 6.32 11.92
C ALA A 356 5.77 7.62 12.20
N ARG A 357 5.83 8.14 13.42
CA ARG A 357 5.22 9.42 13.80
C ARG A 357 5.82 10.60 13.04
N GLU A 358 7.14 10.61 12.83
CA GLU A 358 7.86 11.69 12.17
C GLU A 358 7.72 11.65 10.64
N ARG A 359 7.57 10.47 10.03
CA ARG A 359 7.68 10.30 8.57
C ARG A 359 6.45 9.70 7.90
N PHE A 360 5.66 8.86 8.59
CA PHE A 360 4.59 8.06 7.99
C PHE A 360 3.20 8.40 8.57
N HIS A 361 3.13 9.34 9.53
CA HIS A 361 1.85 9.77 10.07
C HIS A 361 1.00 10.44 8.97
N PRO A 362 -0.31 10.15 8.87
CA PRO A 362 -1.18 10.66 7.82
C PRO A 362 -1.08 12.17 7.63
N ARG A 363 -1.12 12.95 8.71
CA ARG A 363 -0.99 14.40 8.67
C ARG A 363 0.34 14.85 8.03
N ILE A 364 1.46 14.21 8.36
CA ILE A 364 2.78 14.55 7.80
C ILE A 364 2.81 14.30 6.31
N ILE A 365 2.29 13.15 5.87
CA ILE A 365 2.23 12.79 4.45
C ILE A 365 1.31 13.75 3.68
N ALA A 366 0.16 14.12 4.26
CA ALA A 366 -0.75 15.09 3.64
C ALA A 366 -0.10 16.48 3.52
N MET A 367 0.58 16.99 4.56
CA MET A 367 1.32 18.25 4.51
C MET A 367 2.39 18.25 3.41
N ARG A 368 3.14 17.16 3.27
CA ARG A 368 4.14 16.99 2.20
C ARG A 368 3.50 17.00 0.80
N HIS A 369 2.31 16.40 0.63
CA HIS A 369 1.57 16.50 -0.62
C HIS A 369 1.18 17.94 -0.92
N LEU A 370 0.72 18.73 0.08
CA LEU A 370 0.40 20.14 -0.12
C LEU A 370 1.64 20.96 -0.53
N GLU A 371 2.82 20.65 0.02
CA GLU A 371 4.08 21.27 -0.41
C GLU A 371 4.36 20.96 -1.89
N ILE A 372 4.26 19.69 -2.30
CA ILE A 372 4.43 19.25 -3.69
C ILE A 372 3.43 19.96 -4.61
N TYR A 373 2.17 20.07 -4.21
CA TYR A 373 1.15 20.75 -5.00
C TYR A 373 1.48 22.23 -5.18
N ARG A 374 1.91 22.92 -4.12
CA ARG A 374 2.37 24.32 -4.19
C ARG A 374 3.58 24.49 -5.12
N GLU A 375 4.52 23.53 -5.13
CA GLU A 375 5.66 23.54 -6.04
C GLU A 375 5.24 23.35 -7.51
N VAL A 376 4.22 22.53 -7.78
CA VAL A 376 3.68 22.32 -9.13
C VAL A 376 2.98 23.57 -9.64
N LEU A 377 2.25 24.27 -8.77
CA LEU A 377 1.51 25.48 -9.10
C LEU A 377 2.39 26.74 -9.27
N ARG A 378 3.57 26.75 -8.65
CA ARG A 378 4.60 27.79 -8.88
C ARG A 378 5.33 27.47 -10.19
N LYS A 379 4.75 27.86 -11.32
CA LYS A 379 5.37 27.72 -12.65
C LYS A 379 6.48 28.71 -12.88
#